data_eb48dc9f508580dc8d95ac329afa1031
#
_entry.id   eb48dc9f508580dc8d95ac329afa1031
#
_cell.length_a   1.000
_cell.length_b   1.000
_cell.length_c   1.000
_cell.angle_alpha   90.00
_cell.angle_beta   90.00
_cell.angle_gamma   90.00
#
_symmetry.space_group_name_H-M   'P 1'
#
loop_
_entity.id
_entity.type
_entity.pdbx_description
1 polymer ?
#
loop_
_entity_poly.entity_id
_entity_poly.type
_entity_poly.pdbx_seq_one_letter_code
_entity_poly.pdbx_strand_id
1 'polypeptide(L)'
;EKIMAKFVEEKKYRDPDYSAKEMADELGTNTRYISAVINMRYQDNYSQMVNEFRIKEAMYLLKNFNSRKMKKEEIELTVGFYNRQSFYSAFYKRTGMTPRDYRMQNEIELQGKLDERRKKVKERRIRKKQENAAMQENQQ
;
A
#
# COMPACT_ATOMS: atom_id res chain seq x y z
N GLU A 1 9.06 -17.72 12.41
CA GLU A 1 8.00 -17.46 11.39
C GLU A 1 6.67 -17.09 12.02
N LYS A 2 6.12 -17.88 12.96
CA LYS A 2 4.81 -17.62 13.60
C LYS A 2 4.68 -16.25 14.26
N ILE A 3 5.76 -15.70 14.77
CA ILE A 3 5.81 -14.43 15.50
C ILE A 3 5.64 -13.24 14.57
N MET A 4 6.37 -13.27 13.46
CA MET A 4 6.25 -12.22 12.44
C MET A 4 4.89 -12.27 11.75
N ALA A 5 4.35 -13.47 11.54
CA ALA A 5 3.00 -13.63 11.03
C ALA A 5 1.98 -12.95 11.97
N LYS A 6 2.04 -13.23 13.28
CA LYS A 6 1.17 -12.60 14.28
C LYS A 6 1.33 -11.07 14.33
N PHE A 7 2.57 -10.57 14.32
CA PHE A 7 2.85 -9.14 14.28
C PHE A 7 2.20 -8.44 13.07
N VAL A 8 2.25 -9.07 11.91
CA VAL A 8 1.66 -8.54 10.67
C VAL A 8 0.14 -8.71 10.66
N GLU A 9 -0.37 -9.89 11.01
CA GLU A 9 -1.82 -10.17 11.01
C GLU A 9 -2.59 -9.33 12.01
N GLU A 10 -2.06 -9.15 13.20
CA GLU A 10 -2.64 -8.30 14.25
C GLU A 10 -2.32 -6.81 14.04
N LYS A 11 -1.54 -6.48 13.03
CA LYS A 11 -1.10 -5.11 12.72
C LYS A 11 -0.51 -4.38 13.92
N LYS A 12 0.31 -5.06 14.70
CA LYS A 12 0.96 -4.49 15.89
C LYS A 12 1.84 -3.28 15.56
N TYR A 13 2.33 -3.18 14.33
CA TYR A 13 3.05 -2.01 13.84
C TYR A 13 2.22 -0.71 13.86
N ARG A 14 0.89 -0.80 13.92
CA ARG A 14 0.00 0.38 14.03
C ARG A 14 0.05 1.03 15.41
N ASP A 15 0.44 0.28 16.43
CA ASP A 15 0.66 0.82 17.75
C ASP A 15 2.03 1.52 17.80
N PRO A 16 2.05 2.87 17.98
CA PRO A 16 3.31 3.60 18.03
C PRO A 16 4.17 3.24 19.25
N ASP A 17 3.56 2.70 20.31
CA ASP A 17 4.24 2.34 21.54
C ASP A 17 4.72 0.89 21.56
N TYR A 18 4.27 0.05 20.63
CA TYR A 18 4.71 -1.35 20.56
C TYR A 18 6.20 -1.44 20.24
N SER A 19 6.96 -1.92 21.21
CA SER A 19 8.42 -1.91 21.18
C SER A 19 9.04 -3.30 20.97
N ALA A 20 10.33 -3.34 20.65
CA ALA A 20 11.08 -4.59 20.60
C ALA A 20 11.09 -5.32 21.96
N LYS A 21 10.96 -4.57 23.05
CA LYS A 21 10.84 -5.14 24.40
C LYS A 21 9.51 -5.86 24.56
N GLU A 22 8.41 -5.24 24.18
CA GLU A 22 7.09 -5.89 24.25
C GLU A 22 7.02 -7.12 23.37
N MET A 23 7.59 -7.05 22.17
CA MET A 23 7.73 -8.22 21.31
C MET A 23 8.52 -9.33 21.98
N ALA A 24 9.63 -9.00 22.63
CA ALA A 24 10.45 -9.96 23.36
C ALA A 24 9.71 -10.59 24.55
N ASP A 25 8.99 -9.77 25.31
CA ASP A 25 8.21 -10.22 26.47
C ASP A 25 7.08 -11.17 26.06
N GLU A 26 6.34 -10.84 25.00
CA GLU A 26 5.29 -11.72 24.44
C GLU A 26 5.84 -13.08 23.96
N LEU A 27 7.09 -13.12 23.57
CA LEU A 27 7.74 -14.32 23.04
C LEU A 27 8.54 -15.09 24.08
N GLY A 28 8.58 -14.62 25.32
CA GLY A 28 9.39 -15.22 26.37
C GLY A 28 10.90 -15.19 26.10
N THR A 29 11.38 -14.15 25.43
CA THR A 29 12.78 -13.96 25.05
C THR A 29 13.29 -12.58 25.46
N ASN A 30 14.37 -12.11 24.88
CA ASN A 30 14.96 -10.81 25.16
C ASN A 30 15.15 -9.97 23.89
N THR A 31 15.34 -8.66 24.07
CA THR A 31 15.50 -7.71 22.96
C THR A 31 16.74 -7.99 22.09
N ARG A 32 17.79 -8.55 22.67
CA ARG A 32 19.00 -8.91 21.92
C ARG A 32 18.72 -10.01 20.90
N TYR A 33 17.94 -11.01 21.30
CA TYR A 33 17.49 -12.07 20.39
C TYR A 33 16.60 -11.54 19.28
N ILE A 34 15.62 -10.69 19.62
CA ILE A 34 14.74 -10.04 18.65
C ILE A 34 15.56 -9.22 17.63
N SER A 35 16.50 -8.41 18.10
CA SER A 35 17.36 -7.61 17.22
C SER A 35 18.21 -8.48 16.29
N ALA A 36 18.76 -9.58 16.78
CA ALA A 36 19.54 -10.51 15.96
C ALA A 36 18.69 -11.17 14.87
N VAL A 37 17.48 -11.61 15.19
CA VAL A 37 16.56 -12.25 14.24
C VAL A 37 16.11 -11.24 13.17
N ILE A 38 15.79 -10.01 13.57
CA ILE A 38 15.37 -8.96 12.65
C ILE A 38 16.52 -8.59 11.71
N ASN A 39 17.72 -8.39 12.24
CA ASN A 39 18.89 -8.09 11.42
C ASN A 39 19.20 -9.21 10.42
N MET A 40 19.14 -10.45 10.84
CA MET A 40 19.37 -11.61 9.96
C MET A 40 18.33 -11.72 8.85
N ARG A 41 17.06 -11.44 9.15
CA ARG A 41 15.95 -11.64 8.19
C ARG A 41 15.72 -10.43 7.29
N TYR A 42 15.79 -9.23 7.83
CA TYR A 42 15.46 -7.98 7.13
C TYR A 42 16.69 -7.12 6.82
N GLN A 43 17.87 -7.48 7.33
CA GLN A 43 19.11 -6.71 7.21
C GLN A 43 18.96 -5.27 7.74
N ASP A 44 18.11 -5.12 8.77
CA ASP A 44 17.74 -3.84 9.34
C ASP A 44 17.50 -3.95 10.86
N ASN A 45 17.24 -2.83 11.51
CA ASN A 45 16.87 -2.79 12.94
C ASN A 45 15.33 -2.82 13.10
N TYR A 46 14.90 -3.02 14.36
CA TYR A 46 13.47 -3.08 14.70
C TYR A 46 12.67 -1.87 14.20
N SER A 47 13.17 -0.65 14.44
CA SER A 47 12.45 0.59 14.06
C SER A 47 12.28 0.73 12.54
N GLN A 48 13.31 0.37 11.79
CA GLN A 48 13.25 0.40 10.32
C GLN A 48 12.30 -0.66 9.77
N MET A 49 12.34 -1.87 10.33
CA MET A 49 11.41 -2.93 9.97
C MET A 49 9.96 -2.51 10.22
N VAL A 50 9.66 -1.95 11.39
CA VAL A 50 8.31 -1.47 11.73
C VAL A 50 7.87 -0.36 10.77
N ASN A 51 8.74 0.60 10.49
CA ASN A 51 8.45 1.67 9.54
C ASN A 51 8.16 1.14 8.13
N GLU A 52 8.85 0.10 7.70
CA GLU A 52 8.60 -0.55 6.39
C GLU A 52 7.17 -1.11 6.30
N PHE A 53 6.68 -1.79 7.35
CA PHE A 53 5.29 -2.26 7.41
C PHE A 53 4.29 -1.10 7.43
N ARG A 54 4.55 -0.07 8.22
CA ARG A 54 3.71 1.14 8.28
C ARG A 54 3.62 1.85 6.92
N ILE A 55 4.73 2.02 6.22
CA ILE A 55 4.75 2.67 4.91
C ILE A 55 4.08 1.81 3.84
N LYS A 56 4.28 0.52 3.83
CA LYS A 56 3.57 -0.38 2.91
C LYS A 56 2.05 -0.27 3.06
N GLU A 57 1.55 -0.24 4.28
CA GLU A 57 0.12 -0.03 4.53
C GLU A 57 -0.33 1.37 4.12
N ALA A 58 0.45 2.41 4.40
CA ALA A 58 0.15 3.78 3.95
C ALA A 58 0.06 3.87 2.42
N MET A 59 0.97 3.23 1.71
CA MET A 59 0.94 3.14 0.24
C MET A 59 -0.35 2.47 -0.25
N TYR A 60 -0.75 1.37 0.39
CA TYR A 60 -2.00 0.68 0.07
C TYR A 60 -3.23 1.57 0.33
N LEU A 61 -3.29 2.24 1.48
CA LEU A 61 -4.38 3.16 1.83
C LEU A 61 -4.46 4.36 0.88
N LEU A 62 -3.33 4.90 0.45
CA LEU A 62 -3.27 5.99 -0.52
C LEU A 62 -3.76 5.57 -1.93
N LYS A 63 -3.55 4.32 -2.30
CA LYS A 63 -4.00 3.76 -3.60
C LYS A 63 -5.45 3.31 -3.60
N ASN A 64 -6.00 2.91 -2.45
CA ASN A 64 -7.31 2.31 -2.38
C ASN A 64 -8.40 3.36 -2.62
N PHE A 65 -9.33 3.05 -3.53
CA PHE A 65 -10.44 3.93 -3.90
C PHE A 65 -11.32 4.31 -2.69
N ASN A 66 -11.59 3.35 -1.81
CA ASN A 66 -12.38 3.57 -0.60
C ASN A 66 -11.68 4.44 0.44
N SER A 67 -10.35 4.50 0.40
CA SER A 67 -9.52 5.31 1.29
C SER A 67 -9.34 6.76 0.82
N ARG A 68 -9.83 7.12 -0.37
CA ARG A 68 -9.78 8.50 -0.89
C ARG A 68 -10.47 9.51 0.01
N LYS A 69 -11.47 9.06 0.80
CA LYS A 69 -12.14 9.88 1.81
C LYS A 69 -11.28 10.09 3.07
N MET A 70 -10.26 9.27 3.25
CA MET A 70 -9.34 9.36 4.37
C MET A 70 -8.35 10.50 4.15
N LYS A 71 -8.26 11.42 5.12
CA LYS A 71 -7.27 12.49 5.09
C LYS A 71 -5.87 11.91 5.30
N LYS A 72 -4.84 12.58 4.77
CA LYS A 72 -3.45 12.14 4.96
C LYS A 72 -3.06 12.05 6.43
N GLU A 73 -3.54 12.98 7.23
CA GLU A 73 -3.35 13.05 8.68
C GLU A 73 -3.94 11.82 9.39
N GLU A 74 -5.05 11.32 8.89
CA GLU A 74 -5.68 10.10 9.39
C GLU A 74 -4.87 8.85 9.01
N ILE A 75 -4.30 8.83 7.81
CA ILE A 75 -3.46 7.71 7.34
C ILE A 75 -2.20 7.59 8.19
N GLU A 76 -1.48 8.69 8.44
CA GLU A 76 -0.25 8.68 9.23
C GLU A 76 -0.47 8.16 10.65
N LEU A 77 -1.58 8.56 11.28
CA LEU A 77 -1.96 8.08 12.61
C LEU A 77 -2.42 6.61 12.56
N THR A 78 -3.21 6.24 11.58
CA THR A 78 -3.74 4.87 11.42
C THR A 78 -2.62 3.85 11.28
N VAL A 79 -1.56 4.16 10.55
CA VAL A 79 -0.45 3.23 10.34
C VAL A 79 0.57 3.23 11.49
N GLY A 80 0.45 4.13 12.46
CA GLY A 80 1.20 4.10 13.71
C GLY A 80 2.31 5.13 13.87
N PHE A 81 2.35 6.19 13.07
CA PHE A 81 3.31 7.28 13.26
C PHE A 81 2.83 8.29 14.31
N TYR A 82 3.73 8.71 15.19
CA TYR A 82 3.46 9.76 16.19
C TYR A 82 3.33 11.15 15.61
N ASN A 83 4.14 11.45 14.60
CA ASN A 83 4.20 12.77 14.01
C ASN A 83 4.40 12.72 12.50
N ARG A 84 3.99 13.80 11.89
CA ARG A 84 4.01 13.99 10.44
C ARG A 84 5.41 13.92 9.83
N GLN A 85 6.40 14.49 10.52
CA GLN A 85 7.78 14.53 10.02
C GLN A 85 8.37 13.13 9.88
N SER A 86 8.19 12.28 10.88
CA SER A 86 8.64 10.88 10.85
C SER A 86 7.97 10.09 9.73
N PHE A 87 6.67 10.29 9.54
CA PHE A 87 5.91 9.69 8.44
C PHE A 87 6.45 10.12 7.07
N TYR A 88 6.58 11.42 6.84
CA TYR A 88 7.07 11.96 5.56
C TYR A 88 8.49 11.49 5.26
N SER A 89 9.39 11.51 6.24
CA SER A 89 10.76 11.02 6.07
C SER A 89 10.82 9.55 5.68
N ALA A 90 10.07 8.70 6.38
CA ALA A 90 10.00 7.28 6.08
C ALA A 90 9.34 7.01 4.71
N PHE A 91 8.27 7.74 4.39
CA PHE A 91 7.57 7.61 3.12
C PHE A 91 8.45 8.03 1.93
N TYR A 92 9.13 9.16 2.05
CA TYR A 92 10.05 9.64 1.02
C TYR A 92 11.25 8.70 0.83
N LYS A 93 11.82 8.19 1.91
CA LYS A 93 12.90 7.20 1.86
C LYS A 93 12.50 5.95 1.07
N ARG A 94 11.25 5.50 1.22
CA ARG A 94 10.74 4.29 0.56
C ARG A 94 10.29 4.51 -0.88
N THR A 95 9.64 5.64 -1.18
CA THR A 95 8.97 5.89 -2.45
C THR A 95 9.66 6.93 -3.33
N GLY A 96 10.51 7.78 -2.76
CA GLY A 96 11.09 8.94 -3.44
C GLY A 96 10.09 10.09 -3.67
N MET A 97 8.91 10.00 -3.08
CA MET A 97 7.81 10.97 -3.26
C MET A 97 7.21 11.36 -1.92
N THR A 98 6.49 12.49 -1.91
CA THR A 98 5.59 12.80 -0.80
C THR A 98 4.32 11.94 -0.88
N PRO A 99 3.61 11.73 0.24
CA PRO A 99 2.32 11.01 0.21
C PRO A 99 1.30 11.64 -0.72
N ARG A 100 1.30 12.96 -0.85
CA ARG A 100 0.43 13.70 -1.78
C ARG A 100 0.75 13.38 -3.23
N ASP A 101 2.01 13.47 -3.62
CA ASP A 101 2.45 13.22 -4.99
C ASP A 101 2.22 11.76 -5.39
N TYR A 102 2.46 10.85 -4.46
CA TYR A 102 2.18 9.43 -4.63
C TYR A 102 0.70 9.15 -4.90
N ARG A 103 -0.20 9.77 -4.14
CA ARG A 103 -1.66 9.67 -4.37
C ARG A 103 -2.06 10.24 -5.73
N MET A 104 -1.57 11.43 -6.07
CA MET A 104 -1.86 12.08 -7.37
C MET A 104 -1.39 11.24 -8.54
N GLN A 105 -0.18 10.70 -8.49
CA GLN A 105 0.35 9.85 -9.55
C GLN A 105 -0.52 8.60 -9.77
N ASN A 106 -0.97 7.96 -8.70
CA ASN A 106 -1.89 6.83 -8.80
C ASN A 106 -3.24 7.21 -9.41
N GLU A 107 -3.78 8.38 -9.09
CA GLU A 107 -5.03 8.87 -9.67
C GLU A 107 -4.90 9.08 -11.17
N ILE A 108 -3.78 9.66 -11.62
CA ILE A 108 -3.49 9.87 -13.04
C ILE A 108 -3.36 8.52 -13.77
N GLU A 109 -2.61 7.57 -13.22
CA GLU A 109 -2.45 6.24 -13.79
C GLU A 109 -3.78 5.47 -13.89
N LEU A 110 -4.60 5.55 -12.84
CA LEU A 110 -5.91 4.93 -12.81
C LEU A 110 -6.85 5.54 -13.86
N GLN A 111 -6.86 6.87 -13.97
CA GLN A 111 -7.64 7.57 -14.97
C GLN A 111 -7.23 7.17 -16.39
N GLY A 112 -5.93 7.11 -16.66
CA GLY A 112 -5.40 6.64 -17.95
C GLY A 112 -5.85 5.23 -18.31
N LYS A 113 -5.81 4.30 -17.35
CA LYS A 113 -6.30 2.92 -17.55
C LYS A 113 -7.80 2.86 -17.81
N LEU A 114 -8.58 3.70 -17.14
CA LEU A 114 -10.04 3.78 -17.37
C LEU A 114 -10.36 4.32 -18.76
N ASP A 115 -9.64 5.32 -19.22
CA ASP A 115 -9.83 5.92 -20.54
C ASP A 115 -9.46 4.94 -21.66
N GLU A 116 -8.37 4.18 -21.49
CA GLU A 116 -8.02 3.09 -22.41
C GLU A 116 -9.11 2.00 -22.48
N ARG A 117 -9.66 1.60 -21.32
CA ARG A 117 -10.75 0.63 -21.27
C ARG A 117 -11.99 1.14 -21.99
N ARG A 118 -12.37 2.40 -21.77
CA ARG A 118 -13.49 3.05 -22.45
C ARG A 118 -13.29 3.07 -23.95
N LYS A 119 -12.09 3.41 -24.42
CA LYS A 119 -11.71 3.40 -25.83
C LYS A 119 -11.88 2.01 -26.44
N LYS A 120 -11.31 0.97 -25.82
CA LYS A 120 -11.44 -0.43 -26.27
C LYS A 120 -12.89 -0.90 -26.35
N VAL A 121 -13.72 -0.52 -25.39
CA VAL A 121 -15.17 -0.86 -25.40
C VAL A 121 -15.89 -0.18 -26.58
N LYS A 122 -15.60 1.11 -26.84
CA LYS A 122 -16.17 1.83 -27.99
C LYS A 122 -15.76 1.17 -29.30
N GLU A 123 -14.50 0.85 -29.49
CA GLU A 123 -13.96 0.20 -30.68
C GLU A 123 -14.64 -1.17 -30.94
N ARG A 124 -14.82 -1.97 -29.90
CA ARG A 124 -15.53 -3.26 -29.98
C ARG A 124 -17.00 -3.08 -30.39
N ARG A 125 -17.68 -2.07 -29.86
CA ARG A 125 -19.08 -1.78 -30.20
C ARG A 125 -19.22 -1.34 -31.68
N ILE A 126 -18.30 -0.50 -32.15
CA ILE A 126 -18.28 -0.04 -33.56
C ILE A 126 -18.04 -1.23 -34.47
N ARG A 127 -17.01 -2.04 -34.20
CA ARG A 127 -16.69 -3.24 -34.99
C ARG A 127 -17.88 -4.20 -35.06
N LYS A 128 -18.53 -4.48 -33.94
CA LYS A 128 -19.71 -5.36 -33.88
C LYS A 128 -20.87 -4.83 -34.67
N LYS A 129 -21.10 -3.50 -34.67
CA LYS A 129 -22.13 -2.89 -35.50
C LYS A 129 -21.84 -3.02 -37.01
N GLN A 130 -20.57 -2.84 -37.41
CA GLN A 130 -20.12 -3.00 -38.78
C GLN A 130 -20.26 -4.46 -39.27
N GLU A 131 -19.86 -5.43 -38.44
CA GLU A 131 -20.02 -6.85 -38.73
C GLU A 131 -21.48 -7.25 -38.90
N ASN A 132 -22.37 -6.77 -38.02
CA ASN A 132 -23.81 -7.02 -38.13
C ASN A 132 -24.44 -6.38 -39.36
N ALA A 133 -24.04 -5.16 -39.73
CA ALA A 133 -24.51 -4.49 -40.93
C ALA A 133 -24.08 -5.25 -42.20
N ALA A 134 -22.82 -5.69 -42.28
CA ALA A 134 -22.29 -6.49 -43.38
C ALA A 134 -23.02 -7.84 -43.54
N MET A 135 -23.37 -8.49 -42.40
CA MET A 135 -24.15 -9.73 -42.44
C MET A 135 -25.59 -9.52 -42.98
N GLN A 136 -26.23 -8.40 -42.68
CA GLN A 136 -27.56 -8.07 -43.17
C GLN A 136 -27.58 -7.79 -44.67
N GLU A 137 -26.57 -7.10 -45.21
CA GLU A 137 -26.42 -6.83 -46.65
C GLU A 137 -26.20 -8.12 -47.48
N ASN A 138 -25.47 -9.09 -46.90
CA ASN A 138 -25.22 -10.38 -47.56
C ASN A 138 -26.44 -11.34 -47.57
N GLN A 139 -27.50 -11.04 -46.82
CA GLN A 139 -28.74 -11.83 -46.78
C GLN A 139 -29.82 -11.33 -47.70
N GLN A 140 -29.62 -10.22 -48.39
CA GLN A 140 -30.50 -9.67 -49.43
C GLN A 140 -30.01 -10.04 -50.82
#